data_fab61267b5224c2974743cec660bebe3
#
_entry.id   fab61267b5224c2974743cec660bebe3
#
_cell.length_a   1.000
_cell.length_b   1.000
_cell.length_c   1.000
_cell.angle_alpha   90.00
_cell.angle_beta   90.00
_cell.angle_gamma   90.00
#
_symmetry.space_group_name_H-M   'P 1'
#
loop_
_entity.id
_entity.type
_entity.pdbx_description
1 polymer ?
#
loop_
_entity_poly.entity_id
_entity_poly.type
_entity_poly.pdbx_seq_one_letter_code
_entity_poly.pdbx_strand_id
1 'polypeptide(L)'
;MKGMKESLPVFAAFLAGLLFGAGGLVPSWLLAPWLPMALLSVLVFLAGVGLGAGDDLPQLLRGFHLRMLLLPLCTVVGSLLFSAAGVWLFAGRGLTDCLAVGSGFGYYSLSSVLIAEMKSATLGADGAAELATVALVANAAREMIALLFLPLFARWGGRLAPISVAGINSMDVCLPMIVRCAGDRQVVPQALLHGIVLEVSVPVLIAAFC
;
A
#
# COMPACT_ATOMS: atom_id res chain seq x y z
N MET A 1 -4.69 -17.03 -16.63
CA MET A 1 -3.31 -17.12 -17.13
C MET A 1 -2.78 -15.83 -17.80
N LYS A 2 -3.63 -14.96 -18.36
CA LYS A 2 -3.18 -13.69 -18.99
C LYS A 2 -2.61 -12.70 -17.96
N GLY A 3 -3.25 -12.50 -16.81
CA GLY A 3 -2.80 -11.57 -15.77
C GLY A 3 -1.47 -11.94 -15.08
N MET A 4 -1.17 -13.24 -14.95
CA MET A 4 0.07 -13.70 -14.32
C MET A 4 1.31 -13.47 -15.22
N LYS A 5 1.12 -13.49 -16.57
CA LYS A 5 2.19 -13.14 -17.51
C LYS A 5 2.56 -11.65 -17.49
N GLU A 6 1.67 -10.82 -17.01
CA GLU A 6 1.82 -9.36 -16.97
C GLU A 6 2.48 -8.87 -15.68
N SER A 7 2.38 -9.63 -14.59
CA SER A 7 3.14 -9.40 -13.35
C SER A 7 4.59 -9.92 -13.44
N LEU A 8 4.88 -10.78 -14.43
CA LEU A 8 6.21 -11.37 -14.60
C LEU A 8 7.33 -10.34 -14.83
N PRO A 9 7.14 -9.28 -15.68
CA PRO A 9 8.15 -8.23 -15.84
C PRO A 9 8.41 -7.44 -14.56
N VAL A 10 7.36 -7.17 -13.77
CA VAL A 10 7.48 -6.46 -12.48
C VAL A 10 8.27 -7.31 -11.50
N PHE A 11 7.97 -8.60 -11.42
CA PHE A 11 8.69 -9.54 -10.57
C PHE A 11 10.15 -9.70 -11.00
N ALA A 12 10.40 -9.81 -12.30
CA ALA A 12 11.75 -9.90 -12.85
C ALA A 12 12.57 -8.62 -12.56
N ALA A 13 11.95 -7.44 -12.72
CA ALA A 13 12.59 -6.17 -12.38
C ALA A 13 12.92 -6.06 -10.89
N PHE A 14 12.00 -6.52 -10.02
CA PHE A 14 12.23 -6.54 -8.58
C PHE A 14 13.40 -7.46 -8.21
N LEU A 15 13.41 -8.71 -8.72
CA LEU A 15 14.51 -9.65 -8.46
C LEU A 15 15.85 -9.13 -9.00
N ALA A 16 15.84 -8.55 -10.20
CA ALA A 16 17.03 -7.93 -10.77
C ALA A 16 17.54 -6.80 -9.86
N GLY A 17 16.67 -5.90 -9.42
CA GLY A 17 17.03 -4.83 -8.48
C GLY A 17 17.62 -5.34 -7.18
N LEU A 18 17.05 -6.40 -6.62
CA LEU A 18 17.54 -7.04 -5.40
C LEU A 18 18.92 -7.66 -5.60
N LEU A 19 19.15 -8.37 -6.71
CA LEU A 19 20.43 -8.97 -7.03
C LEU A 19 21.53 -7.91 -7.30
N PHE A 20 21.20 -6.86 -8.07
CA PHE A 20 22.11 -5.74 -8.31
C PHE A 20 22.44 -5.00 -7.02
N GLY A 21 21.46 -4.78 -6.14
CA GLY A 21 21.67 -4.16 -4.84
C GLY A 21 22.55 -4.99 -3.92
N ALA A 22 22.27 -6.29 -3.79
CA ALA A 22 23.06 -7.21 -2.98
C ALA A 22 24.49 -7.40 -3.52
N GLY A 23 24.66 -7.33 -4.85
CA GLY A 23 25.96 -7.44 -5.51
C GLY A 23 26.81 -6.17 -5.47
N GLY A 24 26.31 -5.06 -4.93
CA GLY A 24 27.03 -3.77 -4.91
C GLY A 24 27.26 -3.17 -6.31
N LEU A 25 26.53 -3.65 -7.32
CA LEU A 25 26.67 -3.23 -8.73
C LEU A 25 25.78 -2.03 -9.10
N VAL A 26 25.18 -1.38 -8.09
CA VAL A 26 24.24 -0.27 -8.32
C VAL A 26 25.04 1.00 -8.62
N PRO A 27 24.81 1.64 -9.79
CA PRO A 27 25.44 2.92 -10.11
C PRO A 27 25.01 4.01 -9.12
N SER A 28 25.91 4.90 -8.74
CA SER A 28 25.66 5.96 -7.74
C SER A 28 24.49 6.90 -8.09
N TRP A 29 24.26 7.15 -9.39
CA TRP A 29 23.15 7.97 -9.83
C TRP A 29 21.76 7.33 -9.56
N LEU A 30 21.70 5.98 -9.51
CA LEU A 30 20.48 5.24 -9.21
C LEU A 30 20.13 5.32 -7.71
N LEU A 31 21.11 5.61 -6.87
CA LEU A 31 20.95 5.79 -5.43
C LEU A 31 20.67 7.27 -5.05
N ALA A 32 20.52 8.15 -6.04
CA ALA A 32 20.23 9.55 -5.79
C ALA A 32 18.89 9.73 -5.05
N PRO A 33 18.85 10.47 -3.91
CA PRO A 33 17.65 10.58 -3.07
C PRO A 33 16.41 11.16 -3.78
N TRP A 34 16.63 11.96 -4.82
CA TRP A 34 15.55 12.57 -5.60
C TRP A 34 14.90 11.60 -6.62
N LEU A 35 15.61 10.54 -7.03
CA LEU A 35 15.20 9.66 -8.13
C LEU A 35 13.89 8.90 -7.83
N PRO A 36 13.69 8.28 -6.65
CA PRO A 36 12.42 7.62 -6.31
C PRO A 36 11.24 8.58 -6.38
N MET A 37 11.41 9.80 -5.87
CA MET A 37 10.36 10.82 -5.87
C MET A 37 10.04 11.28 -7.32
N ALA A 38 11.05 11.47 -8.15
CA ALA A 38 10.86 11.83 -9.55
C ALA A 38 10.13 10.74 -10.34
N LEU A 39 10.52 9.47 -10.16
CA LEU A 39 9.85 8.33 -10.79
C LEU A 39 8.39 8.20 -10.33
N LEU A 40 8.13 8.36 -9.03
CA LEU A 40 6.78 8.35 -8.48
C LEU A 40 5.94 9.49 -9.07
N SER A 41 6.49 10.71 -9.14
CA SER A 41 5.80 11.87 -9.72
C SER A 41 5.43 11.65 -11.17
N VAL A 42 6.33 11.09 -11.98
CA VAL A 42 6.05 10.74 -13.39
C VAL A 42 4.96 9.68 -13.47
N LEU A 43 5.01 8.65 -12.62
CA LEU A 43 4.01 7.58 -12.61
C LEU A 43 2.62 8.12 -12.24
N VAL A 44 2.53 8.95 -11.20
CA VAL A 44 1.28 9.60 -10.77
C VAL A 44 0.75 10.54 -11.86
N PHE A 45 1.63 11.33 -12.50
CA PHE A 45 1.25 12.18 -13.61
C PHE A 45 0.67 11.38 -14.79
N LEU A 46 1.35 10.31 -15.20
CA LEU A 46 0.86 9.42 -16.28
C LEU A 46 -0.47 8.76 -15.93
N ALA A 47 -0.65 8.33 -14.67
CA ALA A 47 -1.92 7.81 -14.19
C ALA A 47 -3.02 8.88 -14.26
N GLY A 48 -2.73 10.11 -13.83
CA GLY A 48 -3.64 11.26 -13.92
C GLY A 48 -4.04 11.58 -15.37
N VAL A 49 -3.07 11.61 -16.28
CA VAL A 49 -3.34 11.81 -17.73
C VAL A 49 -4.22 10.68 -18.26
N GLY A 50 -3.92 9.43 -17.90
CA GLY A 50 -4.71 8.27 -18.33
C GLY A 50 -6.16 8.30 -17.84
N LEU A 51 -6.39 8.81 -16.63
CA LEU A 51 -7.73 9.02 -16.08
C LEU A 51 -8.43 10.22 -16.73
N GLY A 52 -7.73 11.35 -16.87
CA GLY A 52 -8.29 12.59 -17.40
C GLY A 52 -8.59 12.54 -18.91
N ALA A 53 -7.85 11.73 -19.68
CA ALA A 53 -8.10 11.51 -21.10
C ALA A 53 -9.31 10.59 -21.38
N GLY A 54 -9.94 10.00 -20.33
CA GLY A 54 -11.13 9.18 -20.48
C GLY A 54 -12.39 10.05 -20.54
N ASP A 55 -13.25 9.82 -21.54
CA ASP A 55 -14.54 10.52 -21.70
C ASP A 55 -15.51 10.27 -20.54
N ASP A 56 -15.20 9.29 -19.67
CA ASP A 56 -16.05 8.82 -18.58
C ASP A 56 -15.81 9.53 -17.24
N LEU A 57 -14.83 10.46 -17.15
CA LEU A 57 -14.45 11.09 -15.88
C LEU A 57 -15.62 11.73 -15.12
N PRO A 58 -16.56 12.48 -15.77
CA PRO A 58 -17.72 13.01 -15.07
C PRO A 58 -18.68 11.93 -14.55
N GLN A 59 -18.80 10.80 -15.25
CA GLN A 59 -19.61 9.66 -14.83
C GLN A 59 -18.94 8.91 -13.66
N LEU A 60 -17.61 8.78 -13.69
CA LEU A 60 -16.81 8.19 -12.61
C LEU A 60 -16.96 8.99 -11.32
N LEU A 61 -16.93 10.33 -11.42
CA LEU A 61 -17.10 11.23 -10.26
C LEU A 61 -18.54 11.19 -9.70
N ARG A 62 -19.54 11.00 -10.56
CA ARG A 62 -20.95 10.82 -10.12
C ARG A 62 -21.22 9.44 -9.49
N GLY A 63 -20.31 8.50 -9.71
CA GLY A 63 -20.39 7.13 -9.17
C GLY A 63 -20.12 7.00 -7.67
N PHE A 64 -19.79 8.08 -6.95
CA PHE A 64 -19.53 8.03 -5.52
C PHE A 64 -20.82 7.81 -4.71
N HIS A 65 -20.88 6.69 -3.99
CA HIS A 65 -22.01 6.32 -3.14
C HIS A 65 -21.53 5.98 -1.74
N LEU A 66 -22.32 6.28 -0.72
CA LEU A 66 -21.98 6.02 0.69
C LEU A 66 -21.64 4.54 0.97
N ARG A 67 -22.25 3.61 0.23
CA ARG A 67 -21.95 2.18 0.31
C ARG A 67 -20.50 1.84 -0.04
N MET A 68 -19.82 2.69 -0.79
CA MET A 68 -18.40 2.50 -1.14
C MET A 68 -17.49 2.60 0.07
N LEU A 69 -17.90 3.27 1.17
CA LEU A 69 -17.17 3.33 2.43
C LEU A 69 -17.08 1.98 3.15
N LEU A 70 -17.94 1.03 2.82
CA LEU A 70 -17.87 -0.30 3.42
C LEU A 70 -16.55 -1.00 3.12
N LEU A 71 -16.01 -0.83 1.90
CA LEU A 71 -14.76 -1.49 1.52
C LEU A 71 -13.56 -0.99 2.34
N PRO A 72 -13.27 0.32 2.45
CA PRO A 72 -12.18 0.78 3.30
C PRO A 72 -12.41 0.44 4.79
N LEU A 73 -13.65 0.51 5.30
CA LEU A 73 -13.95 0.10 6.67
C LEU A 73 -13.64 -1.39 6.90
N CYS A 74 -14.08 -2.27 6.00
CA CYS A 74 -13.74 -3.70 6.08
C CYS A 74 -12.23 -3.93 5.98
N THR A 75 -11.52 -3.15 5.16
CA THR A 75 -10.07 -3.24 5.04
C THR A 75 -9.37 -2.81 6.33
N VAL A 76 -9.81 -1.72 6.96
CA VAL A 76 -9.30 -1.26 8.26
C VAL A 76 -9.52 -2.34 9.32
N VAL A 77 -10.77 -2.79 9.50
CA VAL A 77 -11.12 -3.79 10.51
C VAL A 77 -10.35 -5.10 10.28
N GLY A 78 -10.32 -5.60 9.05
CA GLY A 78 -9.60 -6.82 8.71
C GLY A 78 -8.09 -6.69 8.95
N SER A 79 -7.47 -5.57 8.55
CA SER A 79 -6.04 -5.34 8.78
C SER A 79 -5.73 -5.26 10.27
N LEU A 80 -6.53 -4.57 11.07
CA LEU A 80 -6.33 -4.46 12.52
C LEU A 80 -6.53 -5.82 13.23
N LEU A 81 -7.53 -6.59 12.85
CA LEU A 81 -7.74 -7.95 13.42
C LEU A 81 -6.56 -8.87 13.12
N PHE A 82 -6.06 -8.88 11.89
CA PHE A 82 -4.87 -9.67 11.54
C PHE A 82 -3.62 -9.15 12.24
N SER A 83 -3.46 -7.84 12.37
CA SER A 83 -2.32 -7.25 13.07
C SER A 83 -2.35 -7.55 14.57
N ALA A 84 -3.54 -7.60 15.18
CA ALA A 84 -3.70 -8.02 16.56
C ALA A 84 -3.21 -9.47 16.78
N ALA A 85 -3.42 -10.37 15.82
CA ALA A 85 -2.88 -11.73 15.88
C ALA A 85 -1.34 -11.76 15.84
N GLY A 86 -0.70 -10.69 15.40
CA GLY A 86 0.77 -10.54 15.41
C GLY A 86 1.38 -10.62 16.81
N VAL A 87 0.62 -10.33 17.86
CA VAL A 87 1.08 -10.46 19.27
C VAL A 87 1.56 -11.90 19.59
N TRP A 88 0.94 -12.90 18.98
CA TRP A 88 1.34 -14.29 19.16
C TRP A 88 2.61 -14.68 18.39
N LEU A 89 2.94 -13.91 17.36
CA LEU A 89 4.11 -14.17 16.51
C LEU A 89 5.34 -13.39 16.98
N PHE A 90 5.15 -12.20 17.57
CA PHE A 90 6.22 -11.31 17.99
C PHE A 90 6.34 -11.30 19.51
N ALA A 91 7.16 -12.20 20.06
CA ALA A 91 7.42 -12.22 21.49
C ALA A 91 8.02 -10.90 21.98
N GLY A 92 7.42 -10.33 23.02
CA GLY A 92 7.89 -9.07 23.63
C GLY A 92 7.29 -7.79 23.04
N ARG A 93 6.36 -7.87 22.06
CA ARG A 93 5.63 -6.72 21.54
C ARG A 93 4.17 -6.70 22.02
N GLY A 94 3.71 -5.52 22.42
CA GLY A 94 2.33 -5.33 22.87
C GLY A 94 1.31 -5.33 21.74
N LEU A 95 0.04 -5.47 22.11
CA LEU A 95 -1.08 -5.37 21.16
C LEU A 95 -1.07 -4.03 20.43
N THR A 96 -0.83 -2.93 21.14
CA THR A 96 -0.79 -1.59 20.59
C THR A 96 0.33 -1.43 19.54
N ASP A 97 1.49 -2.08 19.75
CA ASP A 97 2.60 -2.04 18.80
C ASP A 97 2.23 -2.74 17.49
N CYS A 98 1.62 -3.93 17.58
CA CYS A 98 1.15 -4.67 16.41
C CYS A 98 0.05 -3.91 15.66
N LEU A 99 -0.88 -3.27 16.37
CA LEU A 99 -1.93 -2.45 15.78
C LEU A 99 -1.37 -1.18 15.11
N ALA A 100 -0.39 -0.54 15.73
CA ALA A 100 0.29 0.61 15.12
C ALA A 100 0.97 0.24 13.80
N VAL A 101 1.70 -0.88 13.74
CA VAL A 101 2.32 -1.40 12.52
C VAL A 101 1.27 -1.69 11.44
N GLY A 102 0.16 -2.36 11.80
CA GLY A 102 -0.92 -2.72 10.89
C GLY A 102 -1.72 -1.53 10.36
N SER A 103 -1.70 -0.41 11.09
CA SER A 103 -2.38 0.83 10.71
C SER A 103 -1.70 1.60 9.57
N GLY A 104 -0.59 1.11 9.05
CA GLY A 104 0.10 1.71 7.91
C GLY A 104 -0.60 1.49 6.57
N PHE A 105 -1.42 0.44 6.41
CA PHE A 105 -2.18 0.08 5.20
C PHE A 105 -1.40 0.14 3.89
N GLY A 106 -0.08 -0.07 3.93
CA GLY A 106 0.82 0.02 2.79
C GLY A 106 1.58 1.36 2.70
N TYR A 107 1.33 2.32 3.60
CA TYR A 107 2.05 3.59 3.64
C TYR A 107 3.32 3.47 4.51
N TYR A 108 4.30 2.75 4.00
CA TYR A 108 5.51 2.40 4.76
C TYR A 108 6.31 3.62 5.26
N SER A 109 6.45 4.68 4.44
CA SER A 109 7.25 5.85 4.80
C SER A 109 6.61 6.68 5.91
N LEU A 110 5.31 7.00 5.81
CA LEU A 110 4.61 7.77 6.83
C LEU A 110 4.45 6.98 8.12
N SER A 111 4.05 5.71 8.03
CA SER A 111 3.83 4.88 9.22
C SER A 111 5.11 4.69 10.02
N SER A 112 6.25 4.47 9.36
CA SER A 112 7.53 4.29 10.05
C SER A 112 7.96 5.56 10.79
N VAL A 113 7.84 6.73 10.16
CA VAL A 113 8.20 8.01 10.78
C VAL A 113 7.30 8.31 11.99
N LEU A 114 5.99 8.18 11.83
CA LEU A 114 5.04 8.44 12.93
C LEU A 114 5.28 7.50 14.12
N ILE A 115 5.52 6.21 13.88
CA ILE A 115 5.80 5.23 14.94
C ILE A 115 7.13 5.58 15.63
N ALA A 116 8.18 5.92 14.88
CA ALA A 116 9.46 6.32 15.45
C ALA A 116 9.33 7.51 16.40
N GLU A 117 8.56 8.52 16.01
CA GLU A 117 8.35 9.73 16.82
C GLU A 117 7.47 9.43 18.05
N MET A 118 6.30 8.83 17.84
CA MET A 118 5.28 8.67 18.89
C MET A 118 5.64 7.62 19.94
N LYS A 119 6.30 6.52 19.52
CA LYS A 119 6.73 5.45 20.43
C LYS A 119 8.05 5.75 21.16
N SER A 120 8.76 6.80 20.80
CA SER A 120 10.04 7.16 21.43
C SER A 120 9.90 7.41 22.95
N ALA A 121 8.78 7.96 23.38
CA ALA A 121 8.50 8.22 24.80
C ALA A 121 8.22 6.94 25.63
N THR A 122 7.65 5.91 24.99
CA THR A 122 7.22 4.68 25.66
C THR A 122 8.22 3.55 25.54
N LEU A 123 8.87 3.38 24.38
CA LEU A 123 9.82 2.31 24.08
C LEU A 123 11.29 2.74 24.13
N GLY A 124 11.56 4.04 24.33
CA GLY A 124 12.88 4.63 24.13
C GLY A 124 13.24 4.74 22.63
N ALA A 125 14.35 5.42 22.34
CA ALA A 125 14.76 5.70 20.95
C ALA A 125 15.01 4.42 20.14
N ASP A 126 15.74 3.46 20.72
CA ASP A 126 16.11 2.20 20.05
C ASP A 126 14.90 1.32 19.80
N GLY A 127 14.01 1.15 20.80
CA GLY A 127 12.80 0.35 20.67
C GLY A 127 11.79 0.93 19.68
N ALA A 128 11.68 2.27 19.61
CA ALA A 128 10.84 2.95 18.63
C ALA A 128 11.40 2.83 17.22
N ALA A 129 12.73 2.95 17.03
CA ALA A 129 13.39 2.78 15.75
C ALA A 129 13.25 1.33 15.23
N GLU A 130 13.35 0.34 16.10
CA GLU A 130 13.12 -1.07 15.74
C GLU A 130 11.67 -1.28 15.27
N LEU A 131 10.68 -0.79 16.03
CA LEU A 131 9.26 -0.92 15.66
C LEU A 131 8.94 -0.18 14.35
N ALA A 132 9.52 1.00 14.15
CA ALA A 132 9.41 1.77 12.92
C ALA A 132 9.98 1.01 11.71
N THR A 133 11.10 0.31 11.91
CA THR A 133 11.71 -0.54 10.87
C THR A 133 10.79 -1.72 10.54
N VAL A 134 10.20 -2.36 11.54
CA VAL A 134 9.19 -3.42 11.32
C VAL A 134 8.00 -2.88 10.53
N ALA A 135 7.49 -1.70 10.87
CA ALA A 135 6.39 -1.06 10.16
C ALA A 135 6.75 -0.75 8.70
N LEU A 136 7.95 -0.23 8.47
CA LEU A 136 8.47 0.03 7.11
C LEU A 136 8.50 -1.25 6.28
N VAL A 137 9.11 -2.30 6.79
CA VAL A 137 9.26 -3.57 6.06
C VAL A 137 7.89 -4.25 5.84
N ALA A 138 7.02 -4.28 6.85
CA ALA A 138 5.71 -4.91 6.75
C ALA A 138 4.82 -4.21 5.70
N ASN A 139 4.79 -2.88 5.71
CA ASN A 139 3.97 -2.11 4.77
C ASN A 139 4.56 -2.10 3.35
N ALA A 140 5.90 -2.09 3.20
CA ALA A 140 6.56 -2.28 1.92
C ALA A 140 6.30 -3.69 1.36
N ALA A 141 6.36 -4.72 2.19
CA ALA A 141 6.01 -6.09 1.79
C ALA A 141 4.54 -6.19 1.34
N ARG A 142 3.61 -5.51 2.01
CA ARG A 142 2.21 -5.44 1.59
C ARG A 142 2.06 -4.85 0.19
N GLU A 143 2.74 -3.74 -0.10
CA GLU A 143 2.76 -3.12 -1.43
C GLU A 143 3.31 -4.09 -2.48
N MET A 144 4.43 -4.74 -2.21
CA MET A 144 5.03 -5.72 -3.11
C MET A 144 4.11 -6.91 -3.37
N ILE A 145 3.47 -7.44 -2.33
CA ILE A 145 2.49 -8.52 -2.45
C ILE A 145 1.29 -8.07 -3.30
N ALA A 146 0.81 -6.85 -3.09
CA ALA A 146 -0.25 -6.28 -3.93
C ALA A 146 0.19 -6.24 -5.39
N LEU A 147 1.29 -5.56 -5.72
CA LEU A 147 1.77 -5.41 -7.10
C LEU A 147 1.98 -6.74 -7.82
N LEU A 148 2.50 -7.75 -7.13
CA LEU A 148 2.81 -9.05 -7.73
C LEU A 148 1.58 -9.95 -7.87
N PHE A 149 0.65 -9.90 -6.91
CA PHE A 149 -0.43 -10.89 -6.79
C PHE A 149 -1.84 -10.33 -6.99
N LEU A 150 -2.01 -9.05 -7.39
CA LEU A 150 -3.33 -8.47 -7.68
C LEU A 150 -4.20 -9.35 -8.59
N PRO A 151 -3.68 -9.94 -9.70
CA PRO A 151 -4.50 -10.79 -10.55
C PRO A 151 -5.00 -12.05 -9.84
N LEU A 152 -4.23 -12.57 -8.89
CA LEU A 152 -4.59 -13.75 -8.10
C LEU A 152 -5.71 -13.41 -7.12
N PHE A 153 -5.58 -12.26 -6.43
CA PHE A 153 -6.62 -11.77 -5.52
C PHE A 153 -7.92 -11.43 -6.24
N ALA A 154 -7.84 -10.86 -7.45
CA ALA A 154 -9.02 -10.64 -8.28
C ALA A 154 -9.74 -11.93 -8.63
N ARG A 155 -8.98 -13.01 -8.91
CA ARG A 155 -9.53 -14.34 -9.25
C ARG A 155 -10.22 -15.01 -8.06
N TRP A 156 -9.68 -14.85 -6.83
CA TRP A 156 -10.19 -15.53 -5.64
C TRP A 156 -11.28 -14.71 -4.92
N GLY A 157 -11.10 -13.40 -4.80
CA GLY A 157 -11.96 -12.51 -4.03
C GLY A 157 -12.83 -11.58 -4.87
N GLY A 158 -12.84 -11.75 -6.19
CA GLY A 158 -13.62 -10.92 -7.10
C GLY A 158 -12.99 -9.53 -7.33
N ARG A 159 -13.72 -8.69 -8.06
CA ARG A 159 -13.20 -7.44 -8.60
C ARG A 159 -12.82 -6.36 -7.56
N LEU A 160 -13.33 -6.45 -6.33
CA LEU A 160 -13.02 -5.50 -5.25
C LEU A 160 -11.83 -5.95 -4.38
N ALA A 161 -11.49 -7.23 -4.37
CA ALA A 161 -10.37 -7.75 -3.58
C ALA A 161 -9.02 -7.08 -3.90
N PRO A 162 -8.69 -6.80 -5.18
CA PRO A 162 -7.48 -6.07 -5.51
C PRO A 162 -7.37 -4.70 -4.85
N ILE A 163 -8.51 -3.99 -4.71
CA ILE A 163 -8.55 -2.67 -4.06
C ILE A 163 -8.19 -2.79 -2.58
N SER A 164 -8.80 -3.75 -1.88
CA SER A 164 -8.56 -3.98 -0.45
C SER A 164 -7.11 -4.42 -0.17
N VAL A 165 -6.56 -5.30 -1.00
CA VAL A 165 -5.17 -5.77 -0.86
C VAL A 165 -4.17 -4.65 -1.10
N ALA A 166 -4.39 -3.83 -2.15
CA ALA A 166 -3.53 -2.70 -2.47
C ALA A 166 -3.47 -1.66 -1.34
N GLY A 167 -4.53 -1.56 -0.52
CA GLY A 167 -4.55 -0.57 0.55
C GLY A 167 -4.54 0.85 -0.01
N ILE A 168 -3.67 1.72 0.52
CA ILE A 168 -3.50 3.10 0.06
C ILE A 168 -3.11 3.15 -1.41
N ASN A 169 -2.24 2.24 -1.85
CA ASN A 169 -1.75 2.17 -3.22
C ASN A 169 -2.84 1.84 -4.27
N SER A 170 -4.09 1.62 -3.82
CA SER A 170 -5.24 1.43 -4.71
C SER A 170 -5.57 2.67 -5.53
N MET A 171 -5.23 3.86 -5.04
CA MET A 171 -5.52 5.13 -5.72
C MET A 171 -4.40 5.59 -6.68
N ASP A 172 -3.21 4.99 -6.60
CA ASP A 172 -2.02 5.40 -7.35
C ASP A 172 -1.33 4.22 -8.06
N VAL A 173 -0.27 3.66 -7.47
CA VAL A 173 0.62 2.66 -8.10
C VAL A 173 -0.13 1.40 -8.56
N CYS A 174 -1.11 0.93 -7.80
CA CYS A 174 -1.87 -0.27 -8.12
C CYS A 174 -3.09 0.00 -9.02
N LEU A 175 -3.53 1.25 -9.17
CA LEU A 175 -4.76 1.60 -9.87
C LEU A 175 -4.83 1.06 -11.31
N PRO A 176 -3.79 1.20 -12.15
CA PRO A 176 -3.84 0.67 -13.51
C PRO A 176 -4.05 -0.85 -13.55
N MET A 177 -3.40 -1.57 -12.62
CA MET A 177 -3.55 -3.02 -12.53
C MET A 177 -4.91 -3.43 -11.97
N ILE A 178 -5.46 -2.68 -11.00
CA ILE A 178 -6.81 -2.89 -10.45
C ILE A 178 -7.85 -2.79 -11.57
N VAL A 179 -7.80 -1.70 -12.37
CA VAL A 179 -8.72 -1.50 -13.50
C VAL A 179 -8.62 -2.63 -14.51
N ARG A 180 -7.40 -3.06 -14.80
CA ARG A 180 -7.15 -4.17 -15.73
C ARG A 180 -7.68 -5.51 -15.20
N CYS A 181 -7.46 -5.80 -13.93
CA CYS A 181 -7.96 -7.04 -13.30
C CYS A 181 -9.48 -7.06 -13.19
N ALA A 182 -10.10 -5.91 -12.93
CA ALA A 182 -11.56 -5.78 -12.85
C ALA A 182 -12.25 -5.85 -14.22
N GLY A 183 -11.53 -5.53 -15.30
CA GLY A 183 -12.08 -5.42 -16.66
C GLY A 183 -13.10 -4.28 -16.84
N ASP A 184 -13.20 -3.39 -15.87
CA ASP A 184 -14.18 -2.31 -15.83
C ASP A 184 -13.61 -1.08 -15.13
N ARG A 185 -13.74 0.10 -15.74
CA ARG A 185 -13.33 1.38 -15.16
C ARG A 185 -14.22 1.85 -14.01
N GLN A 186 -15.39 1.30 -13.84
CA GLN A 186 -16.31 1.64 -12.73
C GLN A 186 -15.72 1.32 -11.35
N VAL A 187 -14.62 0.57 -11.26
CA VAL A 187 -13.88 0.35 -10.00
C VAL A 187 -13.03 1.56 -9.59
N VAL A 188 -12.76 2.51 -10.50
CA VAL A 188 -11.88 3.67 -10.24
C VAL A 188 -12.38 4.53 -9.09
N PRO A 189 -13.65 5.00 -9.03
CA PRO A 189 -14.16 5.76 -7.90
C PRO A 189 -14.00 5.02 -6.57
N GLN A 190 -14.23 3.71 -6.58
CA GLN A 190 -14.09 2.86 -5.40
C GLN A 190 -12.63 2.77 -4.94
N ALA A 191 -11.69 2.62 -5.88
CA ALA A 191 -10.26 2.54 -5.59
C ALA A 191 -9.71 3.86 -5.06
N LEU A 192 -10.11 4.99 -5.66
CA LEU A 192 -9.72 6.32 -5.21
C LEU A 192 -10.26 6.61 -3.80
N LEU A 193 -11.56 6.41 -3.58
CA LEU A 193 -12.17 6.62 -2.28
C LEU A 193 -11.52 5.74 -1.20
N HIS A 194 -11.26 4.48 -1.53
CA HIS A 194 -10.61 3.55 -0.63
C HIS A 194 -9.20 4.04 -0.21
N GLY A 195 -8.37 4.44 -1.17
CA GLY A 195 -7.04 4.96 -0.89
C GLY A 195 -7.07 6.22 -0.04
N ILE A 196 -7.92 7.20 -0.38
CA ILE A 196 -8.07 8.46 0.37
C ILE A 196 -8.52 8.21 1.82
N VAL A 197 -9.53 7.35 2.02
CA VAL A 197 -10.00 7.03 3.37
C VAL A 197 -8.91 6.36 4.21
N LEU A 198 -8.15 5.43 3.62
CA LEU A 198 -7.06 4.78 4.33
C LEU A 198 -5.92 5.76 4.63
N GLU A 199 -5.56 6.63 3.68
CA GLU A 199 -4.51 7.63 3.87
C GLU A 199 -4.81 8.54 5.07
N VAL A 200 -6.04 9.04 5.16
CA VAL A 200 -6.49 9.85 6.32
C VAL A 200 -6.52 9.02 7.61
N SER A 201 -6.83 7.73 7.51
CA SER A 201 -6.91 6.84 8.67
C SER A 201 -5.54 6.51 9.29
N VAL A 202 -4.45 6.52 8.50
CA VAL A 202 -3.10 6.16 8.98
C VAL A 202 -2.66 7.01 10.18
N PRO A 203 -2.55 8.35 10.08
CA PRO A 203 -2.08 9.14 11.20
C PRO A 203 -3.02 9.06 12.40
N VAL A 204 -4.33 8.98 12.18
CA VAL A 204 -5.33 8.89 13.25
C VAL A 204 -5.20 7.58 14.03
N LEU A 205 -5.08 6.46 13.33
CA LEU A 205 -4.98 5.14 13.98
C LEU A 205 -3.61 4.94 14.63
N ILE A 206 -2.51 5.36 13.99
CA ILE A 206 -1.19 5.30 14.59
C ILE A 206 -1.17 6.11 15.89
N ALA A 207 -1.70 7.33 15.87
CA ALA A 207 -1.80 8.16 17.07
C ALA A 207 -2.67 7.53 18.18
N ALA A 208 -3.69 6.77 17.80
CA ALA A 208 -4.55 6.08 18.78
C ALA A 208 -3.87 4.87 19.43
N PHE A 209 -2.89 4.24 18.77
CA PHE A 209 -2.18 3.05 19.25
C PHE A 209 -0.77 3.34 19.79
N CYS A 210 -0.23 4.53 19.59
CA CYS A 210 1.06 4.95 20.13
C CYS A 210 0.92 5.72 21.43
#